data_f40872a3cbef2966d438b6b5b6d91813
#
_entry.id   f40872a3cbef2966d438b6b5b6d91813
#
_cell.length_a   1.000
_cell.length_b   1.000
_cell.length_c   1.000
_cell.angle_alpha   90.00
_cell.angle_beta   90.00
_cell.angle_gamma   90.00
#
_symmetry.space_group_name_H-M   'P 1'
#
loop_
_entity.id
_entity.type
_entity.pdbx_description
1 polymer ?
#
loop_
_entity_poly.entity_id
_entity_poly.type
_entity_poly.pdbx_seq_one_letter_code
_entity_poly.pdbx_strand_id
1 'polypeptide(L)'
;MIERWLEAVAATPGLTALSGDEARRVLLEDSLRVVEVVRRFEGPIVDVGSGGGAPGIPLAHALPDREVTLLEASRRKCDFLDRWTADLPNLRVVCGRAEEQPVDTYGVAVAKALAPPPVAAEWCLPLVTPGGAVVLFVGPSAEDDRVARVAERLAAEPAESPAGFIVLRKLGPTPEGFPRRPGAARKRPLA
;
A
#
# COMPACT_ATOMS: atom_id res chain seq x y z
N MET A 1 19.85 -9.70 -0.12
CA MET A 1 18.98 -8.88 -0.96
C MET A 1 18.51 -7.62 -0.21
N ILE A 2 17.85 -7.73 0.93
CA ILE A 2 17.29 -6.58 1.70
C ILE A 2 18.31 -5.48 2.00
N GLU A 3 19.52 -5.83 2.45
CA GLU A 3 20.58 -4.82 2.73
C GLU A 3 20.95 -4.03 1.48
N ARG A 4 21.15 -4.70 0.35
CA ARG A 4 21.44 -4.04 -0.94
C ARG A 4 20.30 -3.09 -1.37
N TRP A 5 19.04 -3.49 -1.12
CA TRP A 5 17.90 -2.64 -1.39
C TRP A 5 17.89 -1.39 -0.50
N LEU A 6 18.10 -1.53 0.81
CA LEU A 6 18.17 -0.41 1.75
C LEU A 6 19.25 0.60 1.35
N GLU A 7 20.46 0.12 1.05
CA GLU A 7 21.55 0.95 0.57
C GLU A 7 21.20 1.68 -0.72
N ALA A 8 20.59 0.97 -1.68
CA ALA A 8 20.19 1.55 -2.97
C ALA A 8 19.09 2.62 -2.83
N VAL A 9 18.10 2.41 -1.95
CA VAL A 9 17.06 3.42 -1.67
C VAL A 9 17.67 4.67 -1.06
N ALA A 10 18.54 4.51 -0.05
CA ALA A 10 19.19 5.62 0.62
C ALA A 10 20.13 6.40 -0.32
N ALA A 11 20.81 5.70 -1.24
CA ALA A 11 21.73 6.31 -2.21
C ALA A 11 21.03 6.96 -3.42
N THR A 12 19.72 6.67 -3.64
CA THR A 12 19.01 7.18 -4.83
C THR A 12 18.26 8.47 -4.50
N PRO A 13 18.64 9.63 -5.08
CA PRO A 13 18.00 10.91 -4.80
C PRO A 13 16.50 10.88 -5.07
N GLY A 14 15.70 11.40 -4.12
CA GLY A 14 14.24 11.53 -4.25
C GLY A 14 13.44 10.24 -4.04
N LEU A 15 14.05 9.16 -3.56
CA LEU A 15 13.34 7.98 -3.05
C LEU A 15 13.07 8.10 -1.54
N THR A 16 14.04 8.58 -0.80
CA THR A 16 13.91 8.86 0.63
C THR A 16 14.87 9.99 1.04
N ALA A 17 14.57 10.64 2.16
CA ALA A 17 15.50 11.52 2.86
C ALA A 17 16.18 10.79 4.06
N LEU A 18 15.78 9.55 4.33
CA LEU A 18 16.28 8.76 5.45
C LEU A 18 17.62 8.12 5.10
N SER A 19 18.47 7.93 6.11
CA SER A 19 19.79 7.29 5.95
C SER A 19 20.15 6.46 7.17
N GLY A 20 21.11 5.55 7.01
CA GLY A 20 21.65 4.72 8.10
C GLY A 20 20.56 3.96 8.87
N ASP A 21 20.68 3.97 10.21
CA ASP A 21 19.77 3.25 11.11
C ASP A 21 18.31 3.73 11.00
N GLU A 22 18.09 5.01 10.70
CA GLU A 22 16.75 5.54 10.51
C GLU A 22 16.09 4.96 9.26
N ALA A 23 16.82 4.85 8.16
CA ALA A 23 16.31 4.19 6.95
C ALA A 23 15.95 2.73 7.23
N ARG A 24 16.80 1.99 7.95
CA ARG A 24 16.53 0.60 8.36
C ARG A 24 15.25 0.52 9.18
N ARG A 25 15.14 1.32 10.24
CA ARG A 25 13.99 1.32 11.13
C ARG A 25 12.69 1.64 10.36
N VAL A 26 12.68 2.73 9.58
CA VAL A 26 11.44 3.20 8.92
C VAL A 26 11.09 2.37 7.68
N LEU A 27 12.08 2.00 6.84
CA LEU A 27 11.79 1.31 5.58
C LEU A 27 11.68 -0.21 5.73
N LEU A 28 12.37 -0.82 6.69
CA LEU A 28 12.36 -2.25 6.89
C LEU A 28 11.56 -2.67 8.13
N GLU A 29 11.99 -2.26 9.33
CA GLU A 29 11.41 -2.75 10.58
C GLU A 29 9.94 -2.35 10.73
N ASP A 30 9.60 -1.07 10.49
CA ASP A 30 8.20 -0.63 10.49
C ASP A 30 7.37 -1.35 9.42
N SER A 31 7.96 -1.63 8.25
CA SER A 31 7.26 -2.35 7.17
C SER A 31 6.96 -3.80 7.55
N LEU A 32 7.85 -4.46 8.29
CA LEU A 32 7.64 -5.84 8.74
C LEU A 32 6.56 -5.96 9.82
N ARG A 33 6.24 -4.88 10.54
CA ARG A 33 5.14 -4.88 11.53
C ARG A 33 3.78 -5.20 10.93
N VAL A 34 3.57 -4.95 9.63
CA VAL A 34 2.30 -5.20 8.96
C VAL A 34 2.09 -6.67 8.59
N VAL A 35 3.13 -7.51 8.64
CA VAL A 35 3.09 -8.92 8.21
C VAL A 35 1.97 -9.69 8.88
N GLU A 36 1.85 -9.58 10.22
CA GLU A 36 0.81 -10.29 10.98
C GLU A 36 -0.61 -9.80 10.67
N VAL A 37 -0.76 -8.53 10.30
CA VAL A 37 -2.05 -7.99 9.84
C VAL A 37 -2.41 -8.56 8.48
N VAL A 38 -1.45 -8.54 7.53
CA VAL A 38 -1.62 -9.05 6.17
C VAL A 38 -1.94 -10.55 6.15
N ARG A 39 -1.35 -11.34 7.06
CA ARG A 39 -1.62 -12.77 7.19
C ARG A 39 -3.06 -13.13 7.57
N ARG A 40 -3.83 -12.19 8.12
CA ARG A 40 -5.26 -12.40 8.44
C ARG A 40 -6.14 -12.50 7.19
N PHE A 41 -5.63 -12.13 6.02
CA PHE A 41 -6.39 -12.03 4.78
C PHE A 41 -5.69 -12.81 3.67
N GLU A 42 -6.46 -13.49 2.83
CA GLU A 42 -5.96 -14.30 1.73
C GLU A 42 -5.72 -13.48 0.45
N GLY A 43 -5.13 -14.10 -0.58
CA GLY A 43 -4.96 -13.55 -1.93
C GLY A 43 -3.72 -12.68 -2.13
N PRO A 44 -3.53 -12.13 -3.33
CA PRO A 44 -2.37 -11.32 -3.67
C PRO A 44 -2.38 -9.97 -2.95
N ILE A 45 -1.19 -9.41 -2.74
CA ILE A 45 -0.97 -8.14 -2.05
C ILE A 45 -0.64 -7.06 -3.08
N VAL A 46 -1.16 -5.84 -2.89
CA VAL A 46 -0.70 -4.65 -3.62
C VAL A 46 -0.18 -3.59 -2.64
N ASP A 47 1.02 -3.10 -2.89
CA ASP A 47 1.59 -1.92 -2.24
C ASP A 47 1.29 -0.70 -3.12
N VAL A 48 0.43 0.19 -2.64
CA VAL A 48 -0.09 1.32 -3.41
C VAL A 48 0.75 2.57 -3.17
N GLY A 49 1.40 3.05 -4.24
CA GLY A 49 2.36 4.14 -4.17
C GLY A 49 3.68 3.70 -3.56
N SER A 50 4.22 2.60 -4.05
CA SER A 50 5.36 1.88 -3.48
C SER A 50 6.64 2.70 -3.31
N GLY A 51 6.80 3.81 -4.02
CA GLY A 51 7.92 4.73 -3.87
C GLY A 51 9.28 4.06 -4.06
N GLY A 52 10.05 3.95 -2.97
CA GLY A 52 11.31 3.21 -2.92
C GLY A 52 11.16 1.70 -2.65
N GLY A 53 9.92 1.19 -2.55
CA GLY A 53 9.62 -0.22 -2.35
C GLY A 53 9.20 -0.62 -0.93
N ALA A 54 8.97 0.35 -0.03
CA ALA A 54 8.48 0.06 1.32
C ALA A 54 6.98 0.41 1.47
N PRO A 55 6.11 -0.53 1.92
CA PRO A 55 6.44 -1.80 2.56
C PRO A 55 6.55 -3.02 1.63
N GLY A 56 6.30 -2.90 0.33
CA GLY A 56 6.12 -4.03 -0.58
C GLY A 56 7.33 -4.97 -0.72
N ILE A 57 8.56 -4.45 -0.83
CA ILE A 57 9.78 -5.29 -0.92
C ILE A 57 10.02 -6.06 0.39
N PRO A 58 9.96 -5.44 1.59
CA PRO A 58 9.97 -6.17 2.86
C PRO A 58 8.88 -7.25 2.97
N LEU A 59 7.65 -6.96 2.49
CA LEU A 59 6.55 -7.93 2.49
C LEU A 59 6.82 -9.11 1.56
N ALA A 60 7.27 -8.86 0.33
CA ALA A 60 7.61 -9.92 -0.61
C ALA A 60 8.71 -10.85 -0.07
N HIS A 61 9.70 -10.27 0.61
CA HIS A 61 10.76 -11.04 1.27
C HIS A 61 10.26 -11.89 2.45
N ALA A 62 9.35 -11.33 3.26
CA ALA A 62 8.82 -12.00 4.46
C ALA A 62 7.70 -13.03 4.16
N LEU A 63 7.08 -12.92 2.98
CA LEU A 63 5.94 -13.73 2.54
C LEU A 63 6.21 -14.34 1.15
N PRO A 64 7.19 -15.25 1.03
CA PRO A 64 7.62 -15.76 -0.28
C PRO A 64 6.52 -16.51 -1.05
N ASP A 65 5.51 -17.04 -0.34
CA ASP A 65 4.36 -17.74 -0.93
C ASP A 65 3.21 -16.80 -1.34
N ARG A 66 3.34 -15.50 -1.16
CA ARG A 66 2.33 -14.49 -1.52
C ARG A 66 2.82 -13.62 -2.67
N GLU A 67 2.01 -13.46 -3.70
CA GLU A 67 2.28 -12.50 -4.76
C GLU A 67 2.18 -11.07 -4.22
N VAL A 68 3.18 -10.24 -4.49
CA VAL A 68 3.23 -8.82 -4.11
C VAL A 68 3.40 -7.96 -5.37
N THR A 69 2.47 -7.03 -5.57
CA THR A 69 2.52 -6.04 -6.65
C THR A 69 2.94 -4.70 -6.08
N LEU A 70 3.99 -4.11 -6.63
CA LEU A 70 4.38 -2.73 -6.37
C LEU A 70 3.68 -1.83 -7.40
N LEU A 71 2.69 -1.06 -6.96
CA LEU A 71 1.95 -0.12 -7.80
C LEU A 71 2.48 1.30 -7.60
N GLU A 72 3.11 1.86 -8.63
CA GLU A 72 3.75 3.17 -8.56
C GLU A 72 3.47 3.99 -9.83
N ALA A 73 3.10 5.26 -9.68
CA ALA A 73 2.75 6.11 -10.81
C ALA A 73 3.97 6.78 -11.50
N SER A 74 5.09 6.90 -10.79
CA SER A 74 6.30 7.54 -11.31
C SER A 74 7.17 6.55 -12.08
N ARG A 75 7.31 6.74 -13.40
CA ARG A 75 8.14 5.88 -14.27
C ARG A 75 9.56 5.69 -13.71
N ARG A 76 10.20 6.75 -13.25
CA ARG A 76 11.54 6.69 -12.66
C ARG A 76 11.61 5.78 -11.44
N LYS A 77 10.55 5.79 -10.61
CA LYS A 77 10.47 4.90 -9.43
C LYS A 77 10.15 3.47 -9.85
N CYS A 78 9.31 3.26 -10.85
CA CYS A 78 9.07 1.93 -11.43
C CYS A 78 10.38 1.31 -11.94
N ASP A 79 11.19 2.05 -12.68
CA ASP A 79 12.48 1.59 -13.20
C ASP A 79 13.48 1.25 -12.06
N PHE A 80 13.39 1.92 -10.92
CA PHE A 80 14.14 1.55 -9.72
C PHE A 80 13.64 0.24 -9.11
N LEU A 81 12.32 0.10 -8.98
CA LEU A 81 11.67 -1.08 -8.38
C LEU A 81 11.89 -2.35 -9.20
N ASP A 82 11.85 -2.26 -10.52
CA ASP A 82 12.05 -3.38 -11.45
C ASP A 82 13.39 -4.12 -11.23
N ARG A 83 14.41 -3.43 -10.70
CA ARG A 83 15.72 -4.05 -10.41
C ARG A 83 15.66 -5.15 -9.37
N TRP A 84 14.61 -5.19 -8.55
CA TRP A 84 14.46 -6.10 -7.41
C TRP A 84 13.58 -7.32 -7.72
N THR A 85 12.88 -7.32 -8.86
CA THR A 85 12.01 -8.43 -9.25
C THR A 85 12.78 -9.71 -9.56
N ALA A 86 14.02 -9.61 -10.02
CA ALA A 86 14.90 -10.76 -10.25
C ALA A 86 15.32 -11.48 -8.95
N ASP A 87 15.40 -10.75 -7.85
CA ASP A 87 15.78 -11.30 -6.54
C ASP A 87 14.56 -11.87 -5.75
N LEU A 88 13.33 -11.51 -6.15
CA LEU A 88 12.08 -11.88 -5.48
C LEU A 88 11.07 -12.39 -6.52
N PRO A 89 10.98 -13.70 -6.76
CA PRO A 89 10.11 -14.28 -7.79
C PRO A 89 8.61 -13.99 -7.61
N ASN A 90 8.20 -13.70 -6.37
CA ASN A 90 6.83 -13.33 -6.00
C ASN A 90 6.54 -11.83 -6.09
N LEU A 91 7.50 -11.01 -6.58
CA LEU A 91 7.38 -9.57 -6.71
C LEU A 91 7.18 -9.16 -8.17
N ARG A 92 6.23 -8.26 -8.42
CA ARG A 92 6.05 -7.62 -9.72
C ARG A 92 5.84 -6.11 -9.56
N VAL A 93 6.14 -5.35 -10.61
CA VAL A 93 5.92 -3.90 -10.66
C VAL A 93 4.83 -3.57 -11.67
N VAL A 94 3.90 -2.71 -11.27
CA VAL A 94 2.89 -2.12 -12.14
C VAL A 94 3.09 -0.62 -12.16
N CYS A 95 3.44 -0.06 -13.32
CA CYS A 95 3.64 1.37 -13.48
C CYS A 95 2.33 2.02 -13.92
N GLY A 96 1.64 2.67 -12.97
CA GLY A 96 0.32 3.27 -13.21
C GLY A 96 -0.28 3.87 -11.94
N ARG A 97 -1.44 4.49 -12.10
CA ARG A 97 -2.20 5.04 -10.97
C ARG A 97 -3.17 4.01 -10.41
N ALA A 98 -3.48 4.08 -9.13
CA ALA A 98 -4.44 3.20 -8.48
C ALA A 98 -5.84 3.31 -9.13
N GLU A 99 -6.24 4.52 -9.49
CA GLU A 99 -7.55 4.80 -10.11
C GLU A 99 -7.69 4.24 -11.55
N GLU A 100 -6.61 3.74 -12.13
CA GLU A 100 -6.57 3.17 -13.51
C GLU A 100 -6.44 1.65 -13.50
N GLN A 101 -6.38 1.02 -12.31
CA GLN A 101 -6.23 -0.42 -12.21
C GLN A 101 -7.59 -1.14 -12.18
N PRO A 102 -7.61 -2.43 -12.54
CA PRO A 102 -8.79 -3.26 -12.37
C PRO A 102 -9.26 -3.28 -10.91
N VAL A 103 -10.58 -3.21 -10.70
CA VAL A 103 -11.17 -3.27 -9.36
C VAL A 103 -11.24 -4.70 -8.84
N ASP A 104 -11.40 -4.84 -7.52
CA ASP A 104 -11.67 -6.12 -6.83
C ASP A 104 -10.67 -7.25 -7.23
N THR A 105 -9.36 -6.92 -7.29
CA THR A 105 -8.32 -7.83 -7.81
C THR A 105 -7.44 -8.41 -6.72
N TYR A 106 -7.17 -7.65 -5.65
CA TYR A 106 -6.20 -8.01 -4.62
C TYR A 106 -6.90 -8.43 -3.33
N GLY A 107 -6.31 -9.37 -2.60
CA GLY A 107 -6.78 -9.72 -1.26
C GLY A 107 -6.42 -8.66 -0.22
N VAL A 108 -5.25 -8.02 -0.38
CA VAL A 108 -4.81 -6.96 0.53
C VAL A 108 -4.19 -5.80 -0.24
N ALA A 109 -4.58 -4.57 0.09
CA ALA A 109 -3.86 -3.37 -0.32
C ALA A 109 -3.18 -2.74 0.90
N VAL A 110 -1.89 -2.46 0.79
CA VAL A 110 -1.12 -1.72 1.81
C VAL A 110 -0.72 -0.36 1.28
N ALA A 111 -0.67 0.65 2.14
CA ALA A 111 -0.16 1.97 1.76
C ALA A 111 0.59 2.62 2.92
N LYS A 112 1.79 3.13 2.64
CA LYS A 112 2.65 3.84 3.58
C LYS A 112 3.03 5.20 3.02
N ALA A 113 2.71 6.28 3.75
CA ALA A 113 3.01 7.66 3.35
C ALA A 113 2.52 8.06 1.93
N LEU A 114 1.45 7.44 1.44
CA LEU A 114 0.89 7.65 0.10
C LEU A 114 0.17 9.00 -0.02
N ALA A 115 -0.73 9.27 0.93
CA ALA A 115 -1.58 10.46 1.01
C ALA A 115 -2.20 10.54 2.41
N PRO A 116 -2.94 11.62 2.75
CA PRO A 116 -3.79 11.61 3.94
C PRO A 116 -4.68 10.37 3.98
N PRO A 117 -4.92 9.75 5.16
CA PRO A 117 -5.58 8.44 5.25
C PRO A 117 -6.92 8.33 4.53
N PRO A 118 -7.84 9.33 4.55
CA PRO A 118 -9.09 9.24 3.79
C PRO A 118 -8.89 9.15 2.27
N VAL A 119 -7.89 9.85 1.73
CA VAL A 119 -7.54 9.80 0.30
C VAL A 119 -6.87 8.48 -0.05
N ALA A 120 -5.96 7.99 0.80
CA ALA A 120 -5.33 6.69 0.62
C ALA A 120 -6.36 5.55 0.66
N ALA A 121 -7.32 5.60 1.59
CA ALA A 121 -8.44 4.65 1.66
C ALA A 121 -9.25 4.63 0.35
N GLU A 122 -9.58 5.81 -0.21
CA GLU A 122 -10.32 5.91 -1.47
C GLU A 122 -9.56 5.30 -2.66
N TRP A 123 -8.23 5.40 -2.69
CA TRP A 123 -7.43 4.80 -3.75
C TRP A 123 -7.23 3.29 -3.59
N CYS A 124 -7.14 2.81 -2.36
CA CYS A 124 -6.84 1.42 -2.07
C CYS A 124 -8.08 0.51 -2.10
N LEU A 125 -9.22 0.97 -1.56
CA LEU A 125 -10.41 0.14 -1.41
C LEU A 125 -10.97 -0.44 -2.73
N PRO A 126 -10.98 0.31 -3.86
CA PRO A 126 -11.45 -0.26 -5.12
C PRO A 126 -10.58 -1.42 -5.65
N LEU A 127 -9.32 -1.52 -5.23
CA LEU A 127 -8.41 -2.57 -5.67
C LEU A 127 -8.65 -3.91 -4.97
N VAL A 128 -9.35 -3.89 -3.82
CA VAL A 128 -9.48 -5.03 -2.91
C VAL A 128 -10.78 -5.79 -3.16
N THR A 129 -10.69 -7.12 -3.24
CA THR A 129 -11.84 -8.03 -3.37
C THR A 129 -12.71 -8.02 -2.10
N PRO A 130 -14.02 -8.34 -2.20
CA PRO A 130 -14.82 -8.62 -1.02
C PRO A 130 -14.18 -9.69 -0.12
N GLY A 131 -14.18 -9.44 1.19
CA GLY A 131 -13.50 -10.28 2.20
C GLY A 131 -12.05 -9.92 2.46
N GLY A 132 -11.41 -9.16 1.57
CA GLY A 132 -10.04 -8.66 1.73
C GLY A 132 -9.95 -7.41 2.60
N ALA A 133 -8.77 -6.77 2.64
CA ALA A 133 -8.54 -5.60 3.47
C ALA A 133 -7.60 -4.55 2.87
N VAL A 134 -7.81 -3.31 3.30
CA VAL A 134 -6.84 -2.21 3.15
C VAL A 134 -6.14 -2.01 4.48
N VAL A 135 -4.81 -1.87 4.46
CA VAL A 135 -3.99 -1.57 5.63
C VAL A 135 -3.19 -0.30 5.39
N LEU A 136 -3.54 0.76 6.09
CA LEU A 136 -2.86 2.05 6.01
C LEU A 136 -1.89 2.21 7.18
N PHE A 137 -0.65 2.56 6.88
CA PHE A 137 0.31 3.00 7.90
C PHE A 137 -0.04 4.42 8.30
N VAL A 138 -0.24 4.65 9.60
CA VAL A 138 -0.67 5.94 10.14
C VAL A 138 0.15 6.35 11.35
N GLY A 139 0.26 7.67 11.55
CA GLY A 139 0.78 8.25 12.78
C GLY A 139 -0.29 8.33 13.89
N PRO A 140 0.11 8.80 15.08
CA PRO A 140 -0.79 8.87 16.25
C PRO A 140 -1.97 9.84 16.10
N SER A 141 -1.97 10.72 15.11
CA SER A 141 -3.02 11.72 14.86
C SER A 141 -3.92 11.36 13.65
N ALA A 142 -4.12 10.06 13.38
CA ALA A 142 -4.96 9.64 12.27
C ALA A 142 -6.43 10.04 12.47
N GLU A 143 -7.07 10.49 11.37
CA GLU A 143 -8.47 10.93 11.36
C GLU A 143 -9.41 9.73 11.11
N ASP A 144 -9.59 8.89 12.12
CA ASP A 144 -10.32 7.62 12.00
C ASP A 144 -11.77 7.79 11.51
N ASP A 145 -12.49 8.80 12.01
CA ASP A 145 -13.89 9.08 11.62
C ASP A 145 -14.04 9.41 10.12
N ARG A 146 -13.08 10.14 9.57
CA ARG A 146 -13.09 10.47 8.14
C ARG A 146 -12.80 9.25 7.28
N VAL A 147 -11.88 8.40 7.72
CA VAL A 147 -11.57 7.15 7.04
C VAL A 147 -12.75 6.20 7.08
N ALA A 148 -13.46 6.10 8.21
CA ALA A 148 -14.67 5.28 8.36
C ALA A 148 -15.76 5.69 7.37
N ARG A 149 -16.02 7.01 7.20
CA ARG A 149 -16.99 7.51 6.21
C ARG A 149 -16.60 7.19 4.76
N VAL A 150 -15.29 7.19 4.44
CA VAL A 150 -14.81 6.77 3.12
C VAL A 150 -15.01 5.28 2.93
N ALA A 151 -14.71 4.48 3.96
CA ALA A 151 -14.88 3.02 3.93
C ALA A 151 -16.34 2.63 3.68
N GLU A 152 -17.30 3.22 4.39
CA GLU A 152 -18.73 2.98 4.19
C GLU A 152 -19.15 3.22 2.74
N ARG A 153 -18.70 4.33 2.13
CA ARG A 153 -19.01 4.65 0.72
C ARG A 153 -18.41 3.69 -0.29
N LEU A 154 -17.42 2.90 0.10
CA LEU A 154 -16.69 1.94 -0.73
C LEU A 154 -16.93 0.49 -0.31
N ALA A 155 -18.09 0.22 0.32
CA ALA A 155 -18.49 -1.10 0.79
C ALA A 155 -17.45 -1.75 1.70
N ALA A 156 -16.95 -0.98 2.68
CA ALA A 156 -15.98 -1.43 3.65
C ALA A 156 -16.29 -0.88 5.05
N GLU A 157 -15.68 -1.45 6.06
CA GLU A 157 -15.80 -1.02 7.46
C GLU A 157 -14.44 -1.02 8.16
N PRO A 158 -14.26 -0.21 9.23
CA PRO A 158 -13.12 -0.33 10.11
C PRO A 158 -13.07 -1.71 10.77
N ALA A 159 -11.87 -2.28 10.87
CA ALA A 159 -11.60 -3.54 11.56
C ALA A 159 -10.58 -3.34 12.68
N GLU A 160 -10.36 -4.37 13.50
CA GLU A 160 -9.36 -4.34 14.56
C GLU A 160 -7.97 -3.96 14.01
N SER A 161 -7.46 -2.86 14.51
CA SER A 161 -6.23 -2.24 14.02
C SER A 161 -5.16 -2.19 15.12
N PRO A 162 -4.01 -2.84 14.93
CA PRO A 162 -2.87 -2.63 15.82
C PRO A 162 -2.37 -1.17 15.76
N ALA A 163 -1.69 -0.73 16.83
CA ALA A 163 -1.13 0.60 16.90
C ALA A 163 -0.23 0.93 15.68
N GLY A 164 -0.49 2.06 15.05
CA GLY A 164 0.22 2.52 13.84
C GLY A 164 -0.42 2.08 12.52
N PHE A 165 -1.57 1.43 12.56
CA PHE A 165 -2.33 1.03 11.39
C PHE A 165 -3.80 1.43 11.46
N ILE A 166 -4.42 1.63 10.31
CA ILE A 166 -5.87 1.57 10.11
C ILE A 166 -6.13 0.38 9.19
N VAL A 167 -6.98 -0.53 9.63
CA VAL A 167 -7.42 -1.71 8.85
C VAL A 167 -8.86 -1.51 8.44
N LEU A 168 -9.14 -1.62 7.14
CA LEU A 168 -10.48 -1.54 6.57
C LEU A 168 -10.82 -2.87 5.90
N ARG A 169 -11.86 -3.55 6.36
CA ARG A 169 -12.35 -4.79 5.77
C ARG A 169 -13.31 -4.49 4.63
N LYS A 170 -13.06 -5.06 3.46
CA LYS A 170 -13.96 -4.95 2.31
C LYS A 170 -15.14 -5.89 2.46
N LEU A 171 -16.37 -5.37 2.43
CA LEU A 171 -17.60 -6.14 2.67
C LEU A 171 -18.27 -6.60 1.38
N GLY A 172 -18.17 -5.80 0.31
CA GLY A 172 -18.85 -6.05 -0.95
C GLY A 172 -18.04 -5.56 -2.15
N PRO A 173 -18.53 -5.77 -3.38
CA PRO A 173 -17.88 -5.31 -4.58
C PRO A 173 -17.73 -3.78 -4.60
N THR A 174 -16.79 -3.30 -5.35
CA THR A 174 -16.56 -1.86 -5.54
C THR A 174 -17.82 -1.22 -6.14
N PRO A 175 -18.41 -0.18 -5.50
CA PRO A 175 -19.61 0.46 -6.00
C PRO A 175 -19.40 1.13 -7.36
N GLU A 176 -20.48 1.24 -8.14
CA GLU A 176 -20.47 1.95 -9.42
C GLU A 176 -19.98 3.39 -9.26
N GLY A 177 -19.20 3.87 -10.23
CA GLY A 177 -18.56 5.20 -10.18
C GLY A 177 -17.22 5.23 -9.45
N PHE A 178 -16.75 4.10 -8.93
CA PHE A 178 -15.40 3.95 -8.38
C PHE A 178 -14.56 2.93 -9.18
N PRO A 179 -13.23 3.14 -9.24
CA PRO A 179 -12.51 4.32 -8.75
C PRO A 179 -12.93 5.59 -9.49
N ARG A 180 -12.91 6.73 -8.79
CA ARG A 180 -13.09 8.03 -9.44
C ARG A 180 -11.90 8.32 -10.35
N ARG A 181 -12.10 9.15 -11.37
CA ARG A 181 -11.04 9.55 -12.30
C ARG A 181 -9.78 10.07 -11.58
N PRO A 182 -8.58 9.89 -12.15
CA PRO A 182 -7.32 10.29 -11.54
C PRO A 182 -7.33 11.73 -11.00
N GLY A 183 -6.85 11.86 -9.74
CA GLY A 183 -6.74 13.13 -9.04
C GLY A 183 -8.03 13.64 -8.40
N ALA A 184 -9.19 12.98 -8.58
CA ALA A 184 -10.46 13.40 -7.99
C ALA A 184 -10.41 13.34 -6.45
N ALA A 185 -9.86 12.28 -5.88
CA ALA A 185 -9.75 12.09 -4.44
C ALA A 185 -8.99 13.23 -3.72
N ARG A 186 -7.92 13.73 -4.33
CA ARG A 186 -7.14 14.86 -3.76
C ARG A 186 -7.86 16.20 -3.89
N LYS A 187 -8.54 16.44 -5.02
CA LYS A 187 -9.22 17.71 -5.29
C LYS A 187 -10.54 17.87 -4.55
N ARG A 188 -11.23 16.76 -4.35
CA ARG A 188 -12.56 16.68 -3.72
C ARG A 188 -12.63 15.40 -2.89
N PRO A 189 -12.01 15.36 -1.69
CA PRO A 189 -12.06 14.20 -0.79
C PRO A 189 -13.51 13.80 -0.52
N LEU A 190 -13.74 12.50 -0.28
CA LEU A 190 -15.08 11.96 0.05
C LEU A 190 -15.51 12.33 1.48
N ALA A 191 -14.55 12.62 2.36
CA ALA A 191 -14.78 12.98 3.75
C ALA A 191 -13.73 13.98 4.25
#